data_73b39f299f36a43066e34333392a6d0d
#
_entry.id   73b39f299f36a43066e34333392a6d0d
#
_cell.length_a   1.000
_cell.length_b   1.000
_cell.length_c   1.000
_cell.angle_alpha   90.00
_cell.angle_beta   90.00
_cell.angle_gamma   90.00
#
_symmetry.space_group_name_H-M   'P 1'
#
loop_
_entity.id
_entity.type
_entity.pdbx_description
1 polymer ?
#
loop_
_entity_poly.entity_id
_entity_poly.type
_entity_poly.pdbx_seq_one_letter_code
_entity_poly.pdbx_strand_id
1 'polypeptide(L)'
;MTVSRHNADQDNTLLTTPTALMLDTRLTPLERNGWQVLRMLRASDGTSSLASLGQLRRYLTSIPLGQKAGYETAWRVLVVLRLTGWISLVGQQRDPLTSNVLSERYQVHEHPHAFAQACEIDPDLPQLLHESAGHENNQVSRVATYIQATLAQAPADSDIEDDNDDAPPPASTIEPKTLAEETSPDMKSV
;
A
#
# COMPACT_ATOMS: atom_id res chain seq x y z
N MET A 1 -9.78 -4.53 -50.46
CA MET A 1 -10.17 -3.90 -49.20
C MET A 1 -9.90 -4.90 -48.07
N THR A 2 -8.76 -4.79 -47.47
CA THR A 2 -8.30 -5.73 -46.42
C THR A 2 -8.68 -5.13 -45.06
N VAL A 3 -9.69 -5.69 -44.43
CA VAL A 3 -10.10 -5.30 -43.07
C VAL A 3 -9.06 -5.86 -42.10
N SER A 4 -8.23 -4.96 -41.60
CA SER A 4 -7.28 -5.28 -40.49
C SER A 4 -8.09 -5.65 -39.26
N ARG A 5 -8.14 -6.93 -38.91
CA ARG A 5 -8.61 -7.40 -37.62
C ARG A 5 -7.58 -6.97 -36.61
N HIS A 6 -7.88 -5.91 -35.89
CA HIS A 6 -7.17 -5.56 -34.65
C HIS A 6 -7.40 -6.72 -33.69
N ASN A 7 -6.32 -7.41 -33.37
CA ASN A 7 -6.26 -8.42 -32.31
C ASN A 7 -6.64 -7.76 -30.99
N ALA A 8 -7.84 -8.06 -30.53
CA ALA A 8 -8.27 -7.83 -29.16
C ALA A 8 -7.78 -8.99 -28.27
N ASP A 9 -6.50 -9.32 -28.36
CA ASP A 9 -5.78 -10.04 -27.31
C ASP A 9 -5.28 -8.99 -26.31
N GLN A 10 -6.22 -8.27 -25.71
CA GLN A 10 -5.91 -7.51 -24.53
C GLN A 10 -5.80 -8.53 -23.40
N ASP A 11 -4.53 -8.75 -23.02
CA ASP A 11 -4.05 -9.21 -21.73
C ASP A 11 -5.17 -9.29 -20.70
N ASN A 12 -5.73 -10.47 -20.56
CA ASN A 12 -6.49 -10.84 -19.38
C ASN A 12 -5.48 -11.06 -18.24
N THR A 13 -4.67 -10.03 -17.98
CA THR A 13 -3.75 -10.01 -16.84
C THR A 13 -4.62 -10.06 -15.61
N LEU A 14 -4.65 -11.21 -14.96
CA LEU A 14 -5.33 -11.41 -13.68
C LEU A 14 -4.83 -10.33 -12.71
N LEU A 15 -5.65 -9.30 -12.53
CA LEU A 15 -5.42 -8.26 -11.54
C LEU A 15 -5.68 -8.85 -10.15
N THR A 16 -4.66 -9.45 -9.57
CA THR A 16 -4.72 -9.89 -8.18
C THR A 16 -4.67 -8.66 -7.27
N THR A 17 -5.72 -8.47 -6.49
CA THR A 17 -5.74 -7.42 -5.45
C THR A 17 -4.99 -7.93 -4.23
N PRO A 18 -4.02 -7.18 -3.67
CA PRO A 18 -3.33 -7.60 -2.46
C PRO A 18 -4.28 -7.80 -1.28
N THR A 19 -4.16 -8.93 -0.58
CA THR A 19 -4.96 -9.19 0.62
C THR A 19 -4.76 -8.08 1.67
N ALA A 20 -3.55 -7.58 1.82
CA ALA A 20 -3.24 -6.49 2.73
C ALA A 20 -4.05 -5.21 2.42
N LEU A 21 -4.29 -4.89 1.13
CA LEU A 21 -5.13 -3.76 0.74
C LEU A 21 -6.58 -3.95 1.20
N MET A 22 -7.10 -5.16 1.03
CA MET A 22 -8.48 -5.47 1.41
C MET A 22 -8.71 -5.44 2.91
N LEU A 23 -7.68 -5.79 3.69
CA LEU A 23 -7.72 -5.85 5.15
C LEU A 23 -7.25 -4.57 5.83
N ASP A 24 -6.73 -3.59 5.09
CA ASP A 24 -6.28 -2.31 5.68
C ASP A 24 -7.49 -1.52 6.19
N THR A 25 -7.60 -1.43 7.52
CA THR A 25 -8.71 -0.74 8.20
C THR A 25 -8.66 0.79 8.08
N ARG A 26 -7.53 1.34 7.61
CA ARG A 26 -7.38 2.77 7.32
C ARG A 26 -8.08 3.18 6.03
N LEU A 27 -8.47 2.19 5.20
CA LEU A 27 -9.08 2.38 3.88
C LEU A 27 -10.57 2.02 3.90
N THR A 28 -11.38 2.83 3.25
CA THR A 28 -12.76 2.49 2.91
C THR A 28 -12.82 1.74 1.56
N PRO A 29 -13.96 1.14 1.19
CA PRO A 29 -14.11 0.54 -0.14
C PRO A 29 -13.78 1.49 -1.30
N LEU A 30 -13.94 2.80 -1.09
CA LEU A 30 -13.70 3.79 -2.12
C LEU A 30 -12.19 3.98 -2.40
N GLU A 31 -11.35 4.02 -1.36
CA GLU A 31 -9.89 4.08 -1.51
C GLU A 31 -9.35 2.80 -2.14
N ARG A 32 -9.87 1.62 -1.74
CA ARG A 32 -9.49 0.34 -2.36
C ARG A 32 -9.85 0.30 -3.86
N ASN A 33 -11.02 0.81 -4.24
CA ASN A 33 -11.40 0.96 -5.64
C ASN A 33 -10.49 1.96 -6.37
N GLY A 34 -10.17 3.08 -5.76
CA GLY A 34 -9.23 4.07 -6.29
C GLY A 34 -7.85 3.47 -6.58
N TRP A 35 -7.31 2.67 -5.66
CA TRP A 35 -6.06 1.95 -5.86
C TRP A 35 -6.13 0.98 -7.05
N GLN A 36 -7.22 0.21 -7.18
CA GLN A 36 -7.41 -0.70 -8.31
C GLN A 36 -7.44 0.05 -9.64
N VAL A 37 -8.14 1.18 -9.71
CA VAL A 37 -8.18 2.02 -10.92
C VAL A 37 -6.79 2.54 -11.28
N LEU A 38 -6.04 3.06 -10.30
CA LEU A 38 -4.67 3.52 -10.53
C LEU A 38 -3.77 2.38 -11.02
N ARG A 39 -3.91 1.19 -10.46
CA ARG A 39 -3.16 0.01 -10.89
C ARG A 39 -3.52 -0.40 -12.33
N MET A 40 -4.80 -0.37 -12.71
CA MET A 40 -5.23 -0.66 -14.10
C MET A 40 -4.70 0.37 -15.10
N LEU A 41 -4.52 1.62 -14.68
CA LEU A 41 -3.98 2.71 -15.51
C LEU A 41 -2.44 2.77 -15.49
N ARG A 42 -1.79 1.78 -14.90
CA ARG A 42 -0.33 1.73 -14.77
C ARG A 42 0.33 1.47 -16.13
N ALA A 43 1.32 2.27 -16.45
CA ALA A 43 2.17 2.09 -17.61
C ALA A 43 3.26 1.02 -17.35
N SER A 44 4.04 0.68 -18.37
CA SER A 44 5.12 -0.31 -18.28
C SER A 44 6.24 0.08 -17.32
N ASP A 45 6.39 1.36 -17.00
CA ASP A 45 7.35 1.89 -16.02
C ASP A 45 6.88 1.76 -14.57
N GLY A 46 5.72 1.17 -14.34
CA GLY A 46 5.14 1.00 -13.00
C GLY A 46 4.39 2.21 -12.47
N THR A 47 4.37 3.33 -13.18
CA THR A 47 3.65 4.54 -12.78
C THR A 47 2.26 4.61 -13.40
N SER A 48 1.32 5.20 -12.68
CA SER A 48 -0.02 5.53 -13.16
C SER A 48 -0.13 7.02 -13.36
N SER A 49 -0.49 7.44 -14.58
CA SER A 49 -0.68 8.84 -14.90
C SER A 49 -2.16 9.20 -14.84
N LEU A 50 -2.49 10.18 -14.00
CA LEU A 50 -3.78 10.84 -14.01
C LEU A 50 -3.67 12.15 -14.78
N ALA A 51 -4.34 12.24 -15.94
CA ALA A 51 -4.43 13.49 -16.66
C ALA A 51 -5.10 14.60 -15.83
N SER A 52 -6.01 14.21 -14.94
CA SER A 52 -6.66 15.10 -13.96
C SER A 52 -7.45 14.28 -12.94
N LEU A 53 -7.76 14.87 -11.79
CA LEU A 53 -8.77 14.34 -10.86
C LEU A 53 -10.11 14.00 -11.54
N GLY A 54 -10.44 14.74 -12.62
CA GLY A 54 -11.62 14.50 -13.44
C GLY A 54 -11.67 13.11 -14.09
N GLN A 55 -10.51 12.50 -14.37
CA GLN A 55 -10.44 11.14 -14.88
C GLN A 55 -10.81 10.13 -13.79
N LEU A 56 -10.20 10.25 -12.61
CA LEU A 56 -10.46 9.34 -11.48
C LEU A 56 -11.93 9.39 -11.02
N ARG A 57 -12.54 10.58 -11.00
CA ARG A 57 -13.94 10.79 -10.62
C ARG A 57 -14.94 9.90 -11.36
N ARG A 58 -14.64 9.51 -12.60
CA ARG A 58 -15.52 8.65 -13.42
C ARG A 58 -15.67 7.25 -12.82
N TYR A 59 -14.65 6.78 -12.12
CA TYR A 59 -14.57 5.42 -11.57
C TYR A 59 -14.93 5.36 -10.08
N LEU A 60 -15.08 6.51 -9.42
CA LEU A 60 -15.37 6.62 -7.98
C LEU A 60 -16.85 6.91 -7.67
N THR A 61 -17.74 6.81 -8.66
CA THR A 61 -19.18 6.98 -8.38
C THR A 61 -19.70 5.83 -7.53
N SER A 62 -20.53 6.17 -6.54
CA SER A 62 -21.24 5.20 -5.69
C SER A 62 -22.66 4.91 -6.18
N ILE A 63 -23.10 5.60 -7.23
CA ILE A 63 -24.46 5.49 -7.77
C ILE A 63 -24.36 4.86 -9.16
N PRO A 64 -25.00 3.69 -9.41
CA PRO A 64 -25.03 3.09 -10.75
C PRO A 64 -25.61 4.09 -11.77
N LEU A 65 -24.97 4.21 -12.93
CA LEU A 65 -25.32 5.16 -14.00
C LEU A 65 -25.35 6.62 -13.54
N GLY A 66 -24.82 6.91 -12.34
CA GLY A 66 -24.78 8.24 -11.75
C GLY A 66 -23.74 9.15 -12.41
N GLN A 67 -23.78 10.41 -12.03
CA GLN A 67 -22.77 11.38 -12.41
C GLN A 67 -21.41 11.03 -11.77
N LYS A 68 -20.35 11.65 -12.27
CA LYS A 68 -19.00 11.54 -11.71
C LYS A 68 -19.00 11.91 -10.22
N ALA A 69 -18.17 11.25 -9.44
CA ALA A 69 -17.92 11.65 -8.04
C ALA A 69 -17.48 13.12 -7.92
N GLY A 70 -17.64 13.70 -6.75
CA GLY A 70 -17.14 15.06 -6.46
C GLY A 70 -15.62 15.15 -6.59
N TYR A 71 -15.08 16.36 -6.83
CA TYR A 71 -13.62 16.59 -6.81
C TYR A 71 -13.04 16.28 -5.45
N GLU A 72 -13.71 16.68 -4.39
CA GLU A 72 -13.37 16.40 -3.00
C GLU A 72 -13.24 14.89 -2.74
N THR A 73 -14.15 14.09 -3.29
CA THR A 73 -14.12 12.62 -3.15
C THR A 73 -12.87 12.03 -3.81
N ALA A 74 -12.53 12.46 -5.03
CA ALA A 74 -11.36 11.95 -5.74
C ALA A 74 -10.05 12.41 -5.08
N TRP A 75 -9.98 13.66 -4.64
CA TRP A 75 -8.86 14.20 -3.91
C TRP A 75 -8.62 13.42 -2.60
N ARG A 76 -9.68 13.21 -1.81
CA ARG A 76 -9.61 12.42 -0.57
C ARG A 76 -9.02 11.02 -0.81
N VAL A 77 -9.48 10.33 -1.84
CA VAL A 77 -8.98 8.99 -2.18
C VAL A 77 -7.47 9.01 -2.42
N LEU A 78 -6.97 9.98 -3.19
CA LEU A 78 -5.54 10.10 -3.45
C LEU A 78 -4.75 10.44 -2.18
N VAL A 79 -5.24 11.37 -1.38
CA VAL A 79 -4.59 11.77 -0.13
C VAL A 79 -4.51 10.59 0.84
N VAL A 80 -5.60 9.89 1.07
CA VAL A 80 -5.62 8.73 1.99
C VAL A 80 -4.69 7.62 1.50
N LEU A 81 -4.67 7.31 0.20
CA LEU A 81 -3.77 6.31 -0.36
C LEU A 81 -2.29 6.71 -0.23
N ARG A 82 -1.94 8.00 -0.41
CA ARG A 82 -0.58 8.51 -0.18
C ARG A 82 -0.19 8.41 1.29
N LEU A 83 -1.02 8.91 2.19
CA LEU A 83 -0.77 8.89 3.63
C LEU A 83 -0.59 7.47 4.17
N THR A 84 -1.31 6.51 3.62
CA THR A 84 -1.24 5.10 4.05
C THR A 84 -0.15 4.29 3.35
N GLY A 85 0.61 4.91 2.43
CA GLY A 85 1.74 4.29 1.73
C GLY A 85 1.36 3.35 0.58
N TRP A 86 0.11 3.35 0.13
CA TRP A 86 -0.34 2.52 -0.99
C TRP A 86 0.00 3.10 -2.35
N ILE A 87 0.20 4.42 -2.42
CA ILE A 87 0.72 5.12 -3.60
C ILE A 87 1.69 6.21 -3.15
N SER A 88 2.60 6.61 -4.03
CA SER A 88 3.48 7.76 -3.84
C SER A 88 3.39 8.69 -5.04
N LEU A 89 3.39 10.00 -4.82
CA LEU A 89 3.44 10.99 -5.88
C LEU A 89 4.89 11.10 -6.37
N VAL A 90 5.14 10.69 -7.61
CA VAL A 90 6.50 10.69 -8.19
C VAL A 90 6.73 11.81 -9.18
N GLY A 91 5.71 12.58 -9.50
CA GLY A 91 5.89 13.74 -10.37
C GLY A 91 4.57 14.46 -10.66
N GLN A 92 4.72 15.76 -10.92
CA GLN A 92 3.64 16.66 -11.34
C GLN A 92 4.07 17.43 -12.56
N GLN A 93 3.19 17.52 -13.54
CA GLN A 93 3.33 18.46 -14.64
C GLN A 93 2.50 19.69 -14.32
N ARG A 94 3.14 20.85 -14.30
CA ARG A 94 2.48 22.12 -14.04
C ARG A 94 2.48 22.99 -15.30
N ASP A 95 1.44 23.77 -15.44
CA ASP A 95 1.38 24.83 -16.45
C ASP A 95 2.45 25.90 -16.13
N PRO A 96 3.34 26.23 -17.08
CA PRO A 96 4.41 27.17 -16.84
C PRO A 96 3.94 28.60 -16.58
N LEU A 97 2.73 28.97 -17.02
CA LEU A 97 2.17 30.31 -16.88
C LEU A 97 1.31 30.46 -15.63
N THR A 98 0.50 29.44 -15.32
CA THR A 98 -0.50 29.51 -14.24
C THR A 98 -0.10 28.73 -12.99
N SER A 99 0.98 27.94 -13.06
CA SER A 99 1.41 26.99 -12.01
C SER A 99 0.36 25.93 -11.65
N ASN A 100 -0.74 25.85 -12.38
CA ASN A 100 -1.77 24.84 -12.15
C ASN A 100 -1.24 23.45 -12.46
N VAL A 101 -1.63 22.46 -11.64
CA VAL A 101 -1.30 21.06 -11.89
C VAL A 101 -2.11 20.56 -13.09
N LEU A 102 -1.41 20.17 -14.15
CA LEU A 102 -1.99 19.61 -15.37
C LEU A 102 -2.15 18.08 -15.28
N SER A 103 -1.14 17.42 -14.75
CA SER A 103 -1.15 15.98 -14.53
C SER A 103 -0.28 15.56 -13.37
N GLU A 104 -0.59 14.42 -12.79
CA GLU A 104 0.14 13.81 -11.68
C GLU A 104 0.49 12.37 -12.05
N ARG A 105 1.67 11.94 -11.61
CA ARG A 105 2.11 10.55 -11.77
C ARG A 105 2.27 9.92 -10.39
N TYR A 106 1.67 8.76 -10.24
CA TYR A 106 1.71 8.00 -9.00
C TYR A 106 2.40 6.66 -9.22
N GLN A 107 3.29 6.30 -8.32
CA GLN A 107 3.75 4.93 -8.18
C GLN A 107 2.75 4.16 -7.33
N VAL A 108 2.31 3.00 -7.83
CA VAL A 108 1.34 2.14 -7.16
C VAL A 108 2.08 0.97 -6.53
N HIS A 109 1.91 0.79 -5.23
CA HIS A 109 2.63 -0.23 -4.45
C HIS A 109 1.75 -1.45 -4.22
N GLU A 110 2.35 -2.65 -4.28
CA GLU A 110 1.68 -3.93 -3.98
C GLU A 110 1.56 -4.17 -2.46
N HIS A 111 2.39 -3.47 -1.68
CA HIS A 111 2.38 -3.45 -0.22
C HIS A 111 2.48 -2.01 0.26
N PRO A 112 1.84 -1.65 1.38
CA PRO A 112 1.95 -0.29 1.89
C PRO A 112 3.37 -0.03 2.36
N HIS A 113 3.97 1.05 1.89
CA HIS A 113 5.26 1.50 2.38
C HIS A 113 5.13 2.07 3.79
N ALA A 114 6.15 1.84 4.63
CA ALA A 114 6.29 2.58 5.87
C ALA A 114 6.42 4.08 5.57
N PHE A 115 5.97 4.94 6.49
CA PHE A 115 5.91 6.38 6.24
C PHE A 115 7.27 6.97 5.83
N ALA A 116 8.35 6.56 6.50
CA ALA A 116 9.71 7.00 6.16
C ALA A 116 10.10 6.63 4.72
N GLN A 117 9.85 5.39 4.29
CA GLN A 117 10.10 4.95 2.91
C GLN A 117 9.24 5.70 1.90
N ALA A 118 7.99 5.96 2.24
CA ALA A 118 7.10 6.73 1.37
C ALA A 118 7.58 8.17 1.19
N CYS A 119 8.17 8.80 2.21
CA CYS A 119 8.76 10.14 2.15
C CYS A 119 9.99 10.21 1.23
N GLU A 120 10.76 9.14 1.08
CA GLU A 120 11.90 9.10 0.14
C GLU A 120 11.43 9.20 -1.31
N ILE A 121 10.25 8.66 -1.62
CA ILE A 121 9.67 8.66 -2.97
C ILE A 121 8.80 9.90 -3.20
N ASP A 122 8.11 10.35 -2.18
CA ASP A 122 7.15 11.46 -2.17
C ASP A 122 7.58 12.50 -1.13
N PRO A 123 8.49 13.43 -1.48
CA PRO A 123 9.04 14.40 -0.53
C PRO A 123 8.00 15.36 0.06
N ASP A 124 6.85 15.53 -0.60
CA ASP A 124 5.77 16.40 -0.13
C ASP A 124 4.88 15.72 0.93
N LEU A 125 5.08 14.40 1.17
CA LEU A 125 4.24 13.62 2.07
C LEU A 125 4.22 14.11 3.53
N PRO A 126 5.34 14.58 4.14
CA PRO A 126 5.32 15.14 5.49
C PRO A 126 4.46 16.41 5.60
N GLN A 127 4.53 17.28 4.59
CA GLN A 127 3.69 18.48 4.55
C GLN A 127 2.21 18.09 4.37
N LEU A 128 1.92 17.14 3.47
CA LEU A 128 0.58 16.62 3.27
C LEU A 128 0.00 16.04 4.56
N LEU A 129 0.79 15.29 5.33
CA LEU A 129 0.36 14.73 6.62
C LEU A 129 0.00 15.85 7.62
N HIS A 130 0.82 16.89 7.70
CA HIS A 130 0.59 18.02 8.59
C HIS A 130 -0.71 18.77 8.24
N GLU A 131 -0.90 19.10 6.97
CA GLU A 131 -2.09 19.79 6.47
C GLU A 131 -3.35 18.93 6.61
N SER A 132 -3.23 17.62 6.41
CA SER A 132 -4.34 16.66 6.51
C SER A 132 -4.87 16.49 7.93
N ALA A 133 -4.04 16.63 8.95
CA ALA A 133 -4.47 16.47 10.36
C ALA A 133 -5.51 17.52 10.79
N GLY A 134 -5.43 18.73 10.24
CA GLY A 134 -6.40 19.81 10.49
C GLY A 134 -7.47 19.97 9.42
N HIS A 135 -7.59 19.04 8.47
CA HIS A 135 -8.49 19.18 7.35
C HIS A 135 -9.96 18.99 7.76
N GLU A 136 -10.88 19.74 7.11
CA GLU A 136 -12.33 19.68 7.38
C GLU A 136 -12.94 18.30 7.08
N ASN A 137 -12.35 17.56 6.14
CA ASN A 137 -12.80 16.21 5.81
C ASN A 137 -12.40 15.22 6.92
N ASN A 138 -13.37 14.76 7.70
CA ASN A 138 -13.17 13.86 8.84
C ASN A 138 -12.43 12.56 8.50
N GLN A 139 -12.55 12.03 7.30
CA GLN A 139 -11.86 10.78 6.92
C GLN A 139 -10.36 11.04 6.73
N VAL A 140 -10.02 12.15 6.09
CA VAL A 140 -8.63 12.58 5.90
C VAL A 140 -7.99 12.89 7.24
N SER A 141 -8.62 13.73 8.07
CA SER A 141 -8.04 14.13 9.36
C SER A 141 -7.89 12.94 10.32
N ARG A 142 -8.84 12.00 10.36
CA ARG A 142 -8.71 10.78 11.18
C ARG A 142 -7.53 9.90 10.79
N VAL A 143 -7.34 9.68 9.47
CA VAL A 143 -6.19 8.89 8.98
C VAL A 143 -4.88 9.60 9.29
N ALA A 144 -4.81 10.90 9.04
CA ALA A 144 -3.62 11.70 9.33
C ALA A 144 -3.27 11.70 10.82
N THR A 145 -4.25 11.93 11.70
CA THR A 145 -4.05 11.90 13.16
C THR A 145 -3.60 10.52 13.64
N TYR A 146 -4.18 9.45 13.10
CA TYR A 146 -3.76 8.09 13.42
C TYR A 146 -2.29 7.85 13.05
N ILE A 147 -1.87 8.28 11.86
CA ILE A 147 -0.47 8.12 11.40
C ILE A 147 0.47 8.94 12.28
N GLN A 148 0.13 10.20 12.60
CA GLN A 148 0.94 11.03 13.51
C GLN A 148 1.11 10.38 14.89
N ALA A 149 0.03 9.84 15.45
CA ALA A 149 0.08 9.13 16.72
C ALA A 149 0.97 7.88 16.65
N THR A 150 0.89 7.13 15.57
CA THR A 150 1.72 5.94 15.34
C THR A 150 3.20 6.31 15.23
N LEU A 151 3.53 7.38 14.49
CA LEU A 151 4.90 7.86 14.35
C LEU A 151 5.48 8.37 15.67
N ALA A 152 4.66 9.02 16.49
CA ALA A 152 5.07 9.50 17.82
C ALA A 152 5.32 8.36 18.82
N GLN A 153 4.72 7.19 18.61
CA GLN A 153 4.89 6.00 19.46
C GLN A 153 5.99 5.06 18.98
N ALA A 154 6.47 5.23 17.73
CA ALA A 154 7.60 4.45 17.24
C ALA A 154 8.83 4.78 18.11
N PRO A 155 9.50 3.76 18.73
CA PRO A 155 10.74 4.02 19.44
C PRO A 155 11.73 4.66 18.46
N ALA A 156 12.37 5.74 18.88
CA ALA A 156 13.54 6.24 18.17
C ALA A 156 14.50 5.05 18.08
N ASP A 157 14.91 4.70 16.85
CA ASP A 157 15.89 3.63 16.62
C ASP A 157 17.05 3.84 17.58
N SER A 158 17.04 3.07 18.67
CA SER A 158 18.19 2.93 19.54
C SER A 158 19.22 2.17 18.73
N ASP A 159 20.37 2.81 18.55
CA ASP A 159 21.59 2.29 18.02
C ASP A 159 21.69 0.78 18.25
N ILE A 160 21.70 0.00 17.16
CA ILE A 160 22.13 -1.37 17.20
C ILE A 160 23.63 -1.28 17.45
N GLU A 161 24.01 -1.29 18.74
CA GLU A 161 25.38 -1.63 19.12
C GLU A 161 25.60 -3.05 18.61
N ASP A 162 26.46 -3.13 17.61
CA ASP A 162 27.03 -4.33 17.01
C ASP A 162 27.91 -5.00 18.08
N ASP A 163 27.27 -5.71 19.01
CA ASP A 163 27.98 -6.53 20.01
C ASP A 163 28.37 -7.85 19.35
N ASN A 164 29.43 -7.73 18.59
CA ASN A 164 30.15 -8.82 17.95
C ASN A 164 30.94 -9.56 19.03
N ASP A 165 30.27 -10.32 19.89
CA ASP A 165 30.91 -11.21 20.85
C ASP A 165 30.99 -12.62 20.26
N ASP A 166 32.05 -12.80 19.46
CA ASP A 166 32.48 -14.04 18.86
C ASP A 166 33.10 -14.94 19.95
N ALA A 167 32.29 -15.67 20.69
CA ALA A 167 32.71 -16.71 21.61
C ALA A 167 32.05 -18.05 21.24
N PRO A 168 32.83 -19.09 20.86
CA PRO A 168 32.26 -20.38 20.54
C PRO A 168 31.74 -21.08 21.82
N PRO A 169 30.61 -21.80 21.76
CA PRO A 169 30.06 -22.51 22.91
C PRO A 169 30.94 -23.74 23.24
N PRO A 170 31.11 -24.07 24.55
CA PRO A 170 31.86 -25.23 24.97
C PRO A 170 31.16 -26.54 24.59
N ALA A 171 31.94 -27.45 24.05
CA ALA A 171 31.50 -28.78 23.70
C ALA A 171 30.94 -29.54 24.91
N SER A 172 29.68 -29.92 24.88
CA SER A 172 29.07 -30.84 25.83
C SER A 172 29.15 -32.25 25.27
N THR A 173 29.94 -33.07 25.93
CA THR A 173 30.09 -34.52 25.79
C THR A 173 28.75 -35.22 25.95
N ILE A 174 28.30 -35.92 24.92
CA ILE A 174 27.14 -36.81 24.97
C ILE A 174 27.64 -38.20 25.27
N GLU A 175 27.35 -38.70 26.46
CA GLU A 175 27.46 -40.14 26.76
C GLU A 175 26.20 -40.91 26.31
N PRO A 176 26.32 -42.11 25.74
CA PRO A 176 25.17 -42.87 25.30
C PRO A 176 24.60 -43.72 26.46
N LYS A 177 23.32 -43.55 26.76
CA LYS A 177 22.59 -44.49 27.64
C LYS A 177 21.81 -45.52 26.83
N THR A 178 22.19 -46.75 27.10
CA THR A 178 21.79 -48.04 26.62
C THR A 178 20.28 -48.31 26.69
N LEU A 179 19.82 -49.09 25.70
CA LEU A 179 18.53 -49.80 25.62
C LEU A 179 18.18 -50.58 26.90
N ALA A 180 16.93 -50.54 27.24
CA ALA A 180 16.26 -51.69 27.88
C ALA A 180 14.87 -51.85 27.29
N GLU A 181 14.68 -53.01 26.74
CA GLU A 181 13.54 -53.71 26.18
C GLU A 181 12.59 -54.14 27.32
N GLU A 182 11.27 -53.94 27.17
CA GLU A 182 10.31 -54.88 27.74
C GLU A 182 8.91 -54.72 27.09
N THR A 183 8.60 -55.64 26.25
CA THR A 183 7.47 -56.58 26.11
C THR A 183 6.07 -56.11 26.53
N SER A 184 5.19 -56.21 25.55
CA SER A 184 3.74 -56.42 25.67
C SER A 184 3.42 -57.71 26.51
N PRO A 185 2.18 -57.95 26.99
CA PRO A 185 1.03 -58.17 26.11
C PRO A 185 -0.38 -57.89 26.73
N ASP A 186 -1.35 -57.98 25.82
CA ASP A 186 -2.66 -58.68 25.96
C ASP A 186 -3.94 -57.94 26.38
N MET A 187 -4.82 -57.84 25.38
CA MET A 187 -6.20 -58.37 25.23
C MET A 187 -7.26 -58.13 26.32
N LYS A 188 -8.36 -57.57 25.89
CA LYS A 188 -9.77 -58.08 25.82
C LYS A 188 -10.79 -56.97 26.04
N SER A 189 -11.61 -56.79 25.02
CA SER A 189 -13.08 -57.01 24.94
C SER A 189 -13.95 -56.57 26.15
N VAL A 190 -14.84 -55.66 25.95
CA VAL A 190 -16.30 -55.83 25.80
C VAL A 190 -16.84 -54.62 25.03
#